data_a216b3f2d36f35db445799b095d2cc0d
#
_entry.id   a216b3f2d36f35db445799b095d2cc0d
#
_cell.length_a   1.000
_cell.length_b   1.000
_cell.length_c   1.000
_cell.angle_alpha   90.00
_cell.angle_beta   90.00
_cell.angle_gamma   90.00
#
_symmetry.space_group_name_H-M   'P 1'
#
loop_
_entity.id
_entity.type
_entity.pdbx_description
1 polymer ?
#
loop_
_entity_poly.entity_id
_entity_poly.type
_entity_poly.pdbx_seq_one_letter_code
_entity_poly.pdbx_strand_id
1 'polypeptide(L)'
;AIAGMAFFDSVESFNMIRGGHIDITVLGALQVSKNGDIANWMISSRGIGSIGGAMDLAENTPTVVVTMEHTTTNNEPKIVENCSYPLTSKGCVNLIVTDVAIIEVIYSDTDNIHLLLKETAPGWTKTDVQKITAVELIFQHLPKA
;
A
#
# COMPACT_ATOMS: atom_id res chain seq x y z
N ALA A 1 -19.52 24.05 2.52
CA ALA A 1 -18.58 24.18 3.64
C ALA A 1 -19.32 23.91 4.95
N ILE A 2 -18.69 23.21 5.89
CA ILE A 2 -19.19 22.98 7.24
C ILE A 2 -18.36 23.81 8.22
N ALA A 3 -18.92 24.08 9.41
CA ALA A 3 -18.20 24.81 10.46
C ALA A 3 -16.91 24.08 10.83
N GLY A 4 -15.79 24.82 10.89
CA GLY A 4 -14.45 24.27 11.14
C GLY A 4 -13.69 23.82 9.89
N MET A 5 -14.28 23.89 8.68
CA MET A 5 -13.59 23.61 7.42
C MET A 5 -12.64 24.79 7.08
N ALA A 6 -11.43 24.45 6.68
CA ALA A 6 -10.46 25.39 6.13
C ALA A 6 -10.22 25.09 4.64
N PHE A 7 -9.94 26.12 3.86
CA PHE A 7 -9.53 26.01 2.46
C PHE A 7 -8.12 26.59 2.34
N PHE A 8 -7.26 25.88 1.65
CA PHE A 8 -5.89 26.32 1.37
C PHE A 8 -5.49 25.78 -0.02
N ASP A 9 -4.44 26.33 -0.60
CA ASP A 9 -3.96 25.92 -1.90
C ASP A 9 -3.10 24.66 -1.86
N SER A 10 -2.67 24.20 -3.02
CA SER A 10 -1.83 23.00 -3.14
C SER A 10 -0.44 23.20 -2.55
N VAL A 11 0.09 24.42 -2.56
CA VAL A 11 1.42 24.73 -1.98
C VAL A 11 1.39 24.52 -0.47
N GLU A 12 0.35 25.02 0.20
CA GLU A 12 0.16 24.82 1.63
C GLU A 12 -0.01 23.34 1.97
N SER A 13 -0.78 22.58 1.15
CA SER A 13 -0.90 21.13 1.30
C SER A 13 0.45 20.43 1.27
N PHE A 14 1.29 20.74 0.27
CA PHE A 14 2.61 20.14 0.15
C PHE A 14 3.56 20.58 1.26
N ASN A 15 3.46 21.82 1.74
CA ASN A 15 4.22 22.28 2.89
C ASN A 15 3.88 21.49 4.16
N MET A 16 2.60 21.19 4.40
CA MET A 16 2.19 20.35 5.52
C MET A 16 2.73 18.91 5.39
N ILE A 17 2.69 18.33 4.21
CA ILE A 17 3.21 16.97 3.95
C ILE A 17 4.72 16.93 4.18
N ARG A 18 5.47 17.80 3.50
CA ARG A 18 6.94 17.86 3.58
C ARG A 18 7.44 18.35 4.93
N GLY A 19 6.65 19.12 5.64
CA GLY A 19 6.92 19.58 7.00
C GLY A 19 6.70 18.52 8.08
N GLY A 20 6.25 17.30 7.71
CA GLY A 20 6.01 16.22 8.65
C GLY A 20 4.79 16.42 9.54
N HIS A 21 3.78 17.17 9.06
CA HIS A 21 2.54 17.42 9.81
C HIS A 21 1.42 16.41 9.50
N ILE A 22 1.73 15.40 8.68
CA ILE A 22 0.82 14.31 8.32
C ILE A 22 1.37 13.00 8.89
N ASP A 23 0.62 12.36 9.78
CA ASP A 23 1.04 11.12 10.43
C ASP A 23 0.72 9.87 9.60
N ILE A 24 -0.39 9.88 8.88
CA ILE A 24 -0.88 8.74 8.11
C ILE A 24 -1.38 9.22 6.75
N THR A 25 -1.00 8.50 5.70
CA THR A 25 -1.58 8.67 4.36
C THR A 25 -2.21 7.38 3.88
N VAL A 26 -3.31 7.51 3.12
CA VAL A 26 -3.99 6.38 2.48
C VAL A 26 -3.94 6.59 0.97
N LEU A 27 -3.29 5.67 0.26
CA LEU A 27 -3.08 5.74 -1.18
C LEU A 27 -3.70 4.54 -1.89
N GLY A 28 -4.27 4.77 -3.07
CA GLY A 28 -4.59 3.68 -3.98
C GLY A 28 -3.32 3.14 -4.64
N ALA A 29 -3.28 1.84 -5.00
CA ALA A 29 -2.16 1.26 -5.73
C ALA A 29 -2.59 0.35 -6.88
N LEU A 30 -1.73 0.27 -7.88
CA LEU A 30 -1.80 -0.69 -8.97
C LEU A 30 -1.08 -1.98 -8.58
N GLN A 31 0.09 -1.85 -7.95
CA GLN A 31 0.88 -2.95 -7.37
C GLN A 31 1.61 -2.49 -6.12
N VAL A 32 1.85 -3.44 -5.21
CA VAL A 32 2.78 -3.30 -4.07
C VAL A 32 3.76 -4.47 -4.11
N SER A 33 5.06 -4.19 -3.94
CA SER A 33 6.06 -5.24 -3.89
C SER A 33 6.21 -5.83 -2.48
N LYS A 34 6.85 -7.00 -2.39
CA LYS A 34 7.30 -7.60 -1.13
C LYS A 34 8.12 -6.65 -0.27
N ASN A 35 8.86 -5.75 -0.91
CA ASN A 35 9.73 -4.80 -0.24
C ASN A 35 9.00 -3.53 0.24
N GLY A 36 7.68 -3.46 0.07
CA GLY A 36 6.90 -2.28 0.41
C GLY A 36 7.02 -1.14 -0.60
N ASP A 37 7.48 -1.43 -1.83
CA ASP A 37 7.45 -0.44 -2.90
C ASP A 37 6.02 -0.27 -3.40
N ILE A 38 5.67 0.95 -3.80
CA ILE A 38 4.35 1.28 -4.35
C ILE A 38 4.45 1.73 -5.81
N ALA A 39 3.55 1.20 -6.65
CA ALA A 39 3.32 1.65 -8.01
C ALA A 39 1.84 2.05 -8.15
N ASN A 40 1.53 3.34 -8.37
CA ASN A 40 0.15 3.81 -8.37
C ASN A 40 -0.19 4.84 -9.46
N TRP A 41 0.73 5.20 -10.33
CA TRP A 41 0.51 6.35 -11.21
C TRP A 41 0.46 6.02 -12.70
N MET A 42 1.05 4.90 -13.14
CA MET A 42 1.12 4.57 -14.56
C MET A 42 1.01 3.06 -14.81
N ILE A 43 0.19 2.71 -15.79
CA ILE A 43 0.20 1.40 -16.44
C ILE A 43 0.88 1.60 -17.80
N SER A 44 2.07 1.04 -17.99
CA SER A 44 2.92 1.28 -19.18
C SER A 44 2.20 1.03 -20.51
N SER A 45 1.29 0.08 -20.56
CA SER A 45 0.50 -0.24 -21.77
C SER A 45 -0.64 0.75 -22.08
N ARG A 46 -1.03 1.62 -21.12
CA ARG A 46 -2.13 2.58 -21.28
C ARG A 46 -1.66 4.00 -21.61
N GLY A 47 -0.34 4.25 -21.63
CA GLY A 47 0.22 5.55 -21.95
C GLY A 47 0.60 6.38 -20.72
N ILE A 48 0.63 7.71 -20.89
CA ILE A 48 1.18 8.64 -19.91
C ILE A 48 0.24 8.77 -18.71
N GLY A 49 0.76 8.45 -17.51
CA GLY A 49 0.15 8.76 -16.23
C GLY A 49 0.71 10.05 -15.63
N SER A 50 0.14 10.49 -14.52
CA SER A 50 0.67 11.58 -13.70
C SER A 50 0.87 11.11 -12.28
N ILE A 51 2.08 11.30 -11.75
CA ILE A 51 2.41 10.89 -10.39
C ILE A 51 1.69 11.74 -9.33
N GLY A 52 1.34 12.98 -9.69
CA GLY A 52 0.66 13.91 -8.79
C GLY A 52 1.43 14.12 -7.48
N GLY A 53 0.70 14.20 -6.37
CA GLY A 53 1.27 14.33 -5.02
C GLY A 53 1.55 13.01 -4.30
N ALA A 54 1.36 11.87 -4.95
CA ALA A 54 1.48 10.57 -4.30
C ALA A 54 2.91 10.28 -3.83
N MET A 55 3.92 10.74 -4.55
CA MET A 55 5.33 10.61 -4.16
C MET A 55 5.63 11.38 -2.86
N ASP A 56 5.19 12.65 -2.80
CA ASP A 56 5.38 13.47 -1.59
C ASP A 56 4.73 12.83 -0.36
N LEU A 57 3.52 12.31 -0.51
CA LEU A 57 2.83 11.59 0.57
C LEU A 57 3.54 10.31 0.97
N ALA A 58 3.98 9.50 0.00
CA ALA A 58 4.64 8.24 0.24
C ALA A 58 6.03 8.40 0.91
N GLU A 59 6.74 9.48 0.62
CA GLU A 59 8.11 9.72 1.12
C GLU A 59 8.15 10.52 2.43
N ASN A 60 7.14 11.36 2.70
CA ASN A 60 7.17 12.27 3.83
C ASN A 60 6.13 11.95 4.92
N THR A 61 5.41 10.83 4.81
CA THR A 61 4.44 10.42 5.83
C THR A 61 4.96 9.18 6.56
N PRO A 62 5.00 9.18 7.91
CA PRO A 62 5.52 8.05 8.68
C PRO A 62 4.77 6.74 8.48
N THR A 63 3.46 6.80 8.21
CA THR A 63 2.64 5.62 7.99
C THR A 63 1.90 5.70 6.65
N VAL A 64 2.26 4.81 5.75
CA VAL A 64 1.63 4.69 4.43
C VAL A 64 0.74 3.46 4.40
N VAL A 65 -0.56 3.68 4.26
CA VAL A 65 -1.57 2.64 4.07
C VAL A 65 -1.96 2.59 2.60
N VAL A 66 -1.91 1.41 2.01
CA VAL A 66 -2.37 1.19 0.64
C VAL A 66 -3.74 0.52 0.66
N THR A 67 -4.68 1.05 -0.14
CA THR A 67 -5.98 0.42 -0.37
C THR A 67 -6.12 0.03 -1.83
N MET A 68 -6.44 -1.23 -2.12
CA MET A 68 -6.58 -1.71 -3.50
C MET A 68 -7.36 -3.03 -3.55
N GLU A 69 -7.86 -3.42 -4.72
CA GLU A 69 -8.28 -4.80 -4.95
C GLU A 69 -7.07 -5.74 -4.88
N HIS A 70 -7.25 -6.95 -4.35
CA HIS A 70 -6.16 -7.91 -4.17
C HIS A 70 -5.59 -8.43 -5.49
N THR A 71 -6.47 -8.59 -6.48
CA THR A 71 -6.12 -9.06 -7.84
C THR A 71 -6.61 -8.09 -8.89
N THR A 72 -6.11 -8.26 -10.10
CA THR A 72 -6.67 -7.60 -11.30
C THR A 72 -7.98 -8.26 -11.70
N THR A 73 -8.70 -7.66 -12.67
CA THR A 73 -9.89 -8.26 -13.28
C THR A 73 -9.62 -9.60 -13.96
N ASN A 74 -8.37 -9.90 -14.28
CA ASN A 74 -7.91 -11.18 -14.85
C ASN A 74 -7.42 -12.15 -13.78
N ASN A 75 -7.68 -11.88 -12.49
CA ASN A 75 -7.21 -12.65 -11.34
C ASN A 75 -5.68 -12.70 -11.17
N GLU A 76 -4.95 -11.73 -11.73
CA GLU A 76 -3.50 -11.62 -11.51
C GLU A 76 -3.23 -10.92 -10.17
N PRO A 77 -2.28 -11.42 -9.34
CA PRO A 77 -1.92 -10.79 -8.08
C PRO A 77 -1.42 -9.36 -8.25
N LYS A 78 -1.83 -8.46 -7.36
CA LYS A 78 -1.31 -7.08 -7.28
C LYS A 78 -0.28 -6.90 -6.17
N ILE A 79 -0.16 -7.89 -5.27
CA ILE A 79 0.94 -8.00 -4.30
C ILE A 79 1.96 -8.97 -4.91
N VAL A 80 3.15 -8.45 -5.23
CA VAL A 80 4.13 -9.11 -6.12
C VAL A 80 5.55 -9.07 -5.52
N GLU A 81 6.46 -9.93 -5.99
CA GLU A 81 7.86 -9.87 -5.56
C GLU A 81 8.51 -8.53 -5.93
N ASN A 82 8.32 -8.08 -7.16
CA ASN A 82 8.77 -6.78 -7.65
C ASN A 82 7.68 -6.16 -8.51
N CYS A 83 7.44 -4.86 -8.36
CA CYS A 83 6.50 -4.15 -9.21
C CYS A 83 6.96 -4.16 -10.66
N SER A 84 6.05 -4.47 -11.57
CA SER A 84 6.27 -4.39 -13.03
C SER A 84 5.94 -3.01 -13.59
N TYR A 85 5.19 -2.21 -12.84
CA TYR A 85 4.87 -0.83 -13.19
C TYR A 85 5.88 0.16 -12.62
N PRO A 86 6.02 1.35 -13.21
CA PRO A 86 6.89 2.40 -12.67
C PRO A 86 6.55 2.73 -11.23
N LEU A 87 7.58 2.74 -10.38
CA LEU A 87 7.41 3.00 -8.97
C LEU A 87 7.04 4.46 -8.69
N THR A 88 6.23 4.66 -7.67
CA THR A 88 5.96 5.95 -7.04
C THR A 88 6.99 6.22 -5.95
N SER A 89 7.21 5.23 -5.07
CA SER A 89 8.24 5.27 -4.04
C SER A 89 8.65 3.84 -3.64
N LYS A 90 9.81 3.72 -2.98
CA LYS A 90 10.39 2.45 -2.54
C LYS A 90 10.30 2.30 -1.03
N GLY A 91 9.99 1.08 -0.58
CA GLY A 91 10.09 0.70 0.82
C GLY A 91 9.30 1.58 1.79
N CYS A 92 8.15 2.09 1.38
CA CYS A 92 7.38 3.06 2.16
C CYS A 92 6.06 2.52 2.70
N VAL A 93 5.54 1.43 2.14
CA VAL A 93 4.22 0.90 2.51
C VAL A 93 4.30 0.15 3.84
N ASN A 94 3.48 0.54 4.82
CA ASN A 94 3.39 -0.12 6.11
C ASN A 94 2.22 -1.11 6.19
N LEU A 95 1.09 -0.79 5.54
CA LEU A 95 -0.12 -1.60 5.61
C LEU A 95 -0.78 -1.68 4.23
N ILE A 96 -1.19 -2.89 3.84
CA ILE A 96 -1.94 -3.15 2.63
C ILE A 96 -3.33 -3.62 3.03
N VAL A 97 -4.35 -2.88 2.64
CA VAL A 97 -5.76 -3.21 2.89
C VAL A 97 -6.40 -3.54 1.55
N THR A 98 -6.91 -4.75 1.42
CA THR A 98 -7.59 -5.19 0.20
C THR A 98 -9.03 -5.59 0.50
N ASP A 99 -9.78 -5.92 -0.54
CA ASP A 99 -11.13 -6.49 -0.45
C ASP A 99 -11.18 -7.84 0.29
N VAL A 100 -10.04 -8.56 0.40
CA VAL A 100 -9.99 -9.90 1.00
C VAL A 100 -9.07 -10.02 2.22
N ALA A 101 -8.16 -9.07 2.46
CA ALA A 101 -7.17 -9.19 3.53
C ALA A 101 -6.59 -7.85 3.99
N ILE A 102 -6.06 -7.86 5.22
CA ILE A 102 -5.18 -6.82 5.76
C ILE A 102 -3.79 -7.45 5.97
N ILE A 103 -2.77 -6.84 5.36
CA ILE A 103 -1.40 -7.33 5.35
C ILE A 103 -0.47 -6.21 5.81
N GLU A 104 0.34 -6.47 6.83
CA GLU A 104 1.35 -5.56 7.35
C GLU A 104 2.71 -5.85 6.71
N VAL A 105 3.42 -4.81 6.31
CA VAL A 105 4.81 -4.91 5.83
C VAL A 105 5.73 -4.75 7.02
N ILE A 106 6.44 -5.81 7.38
CA ILE A 106 7.38 -5.82 8.51
C ILE A 106 8.79 -5.58 7.98
N TYR A 107 9.34 -4.43 8.32
CA TYR A 107 10.73 -4.08 8.04
C TYR A 107 11.61 -4.54 9.22
N SER A 108 12.53 -5.47 8.98
CA SER A 108 13.47 -5.92 10.02
C SER A 108 14.88 -5.39 9.72
N ASP A 109 15.71 -5.28 10.75
CA ASP A 109 17.07 -4.75 10.66
C ASP A 109 18.04 -5.62 9.83
N THR A 110 17.59 -6.78 9.34
CA THR A 110 18.40 -7.80 8.66
C THR A 110 18.08 -7.98 7.18
N ASP A 111 17.69 -6.94 6.45
CA ASP A 111 17.26 -7.00 5.04
C ASP A 111 16.12 -8.00 4.74
N ASN A 112 15.48 -8.53 5.77
CA ASN A 112 14.43 -9.52 5.68
C ASN A 112 13.07 -8.83 5.86
N ILE A 113 12.49 -8.37 4.76
CA ILE A 113 11.15 -7.79 4.75
C ILE A 113 10.13 -8.92 4.61
N HIS A 114 9.12 -8.88 5.48
CA HIS A 114 8.07 -9.90 5.51
C HIS A 114 6.69 -9.26 5.38
N LEU A 115 5.80 -9.98 4.71
CA LEU A 115 4.39 -9.62 4.64
C LEU A 115 3.60 -10.47 5.64
N LEU A 116 3.11 -9.84 6.70
CA LEU A 116 2.34 -10.48 7.76
C LEU A 116 0.85 -10.35 7.49
N LEU A 117 0.16 -11.46 7.27
CA LEU A 117 -1.29 -11.49 7.17
C LEU A 117 -1.91 -11.26 8.56
N LYS A 118 -2.55 -10.12 8.75
CA LYS A 118 -3.23 -9.72 10.00
C LYS A 118 -4.64 -10.27 10.08
N GLU A 119 -5.42 -10.03 9.04
CA GLU A 119 -6.84 -10.37 8.99
C GLU A 119 -7.24 -10.84 7.59
N THR A 120 -8.27 -11.67 7.52
CA THR A 120 -8.95 -12.03 6.27
C THR A 120 -10.40 -11.56 6.31
N ALA A 121 -10.93 -11.18 5.16
CA ALA A 121 -12.35 -10.84 5.04
C ALA A 121 -13.25 -12.06 5.35
N PRO A 122 -14.50 -11.85 5.78
CA PRO A 122 -15.44 -12.93 6.03
C PRO A 122 -15.57 -13.87 4.82
N GLY A 123 -15.45 -15.19 5.06
CA GLY A 123 -15.51 -16.20 4.02
C GLY A 123 -14.17 -16.54 3.36
N TRP A 124 -13.09 -15.81 3.67
CA TRP A 124 -11.74 -16.09 3.18
C TRP A 124 -10.89 -16.79 4.23
N THR A 125 -10.15 -17.82 3.82
CA THR A 125 -9.15 -18.47 4.66
C THR A 125 -7.75 -17.94 4.34
N LYS A 126 -6.80 -18.11 5.28
CA LYS A 126 -5.38 -17.78 5.06
C LYS A 126 -4.82 -18.45 3.79
N THR A 127 -5.21 -19.70 3.57
CA THR A 127 -4.79 -20.49 2.40
C THR A 127 -5.36 -19.88 1.10
N ASP A 128 -6.58 -19.38 1.12
CA ASP A 128 -7.18 -18.79 -0.08
C ASP A 128 -6.52 -17.46 -0.43
N VAL A 129 -6.23 -16.62 0.57
CA VAL A 129 -5.47 -15.38 0.37
C VAL A 129 -4.07 -15.67 -0.18
N GLN A 130 -3.37 -16.69 0.37
CA GLN A 130 -2.05 -17.07 -0.12
C GLN A 130 -2.06 -17.50 -1.60
N LYS A 131 -3.08 -18.22 -2.05
CA LYS A 131 -3.19 -18.67 -3.46
C LYS A 131 -3.27 -17.52 -4.47
N ILE A 132 -3.81 -16.37 -4.06
CA ILE A 132 -3.98 -15.19 -4.91
C ILE A 132 -2.94 -14.09 -4.64
N THR A 133 -1.95 -14.39 -3.78
CA THR A 133 -0.82 -13.52 -3.46
C THR A 133 0.46 -14.11 -4.05
N ALA A 134 1.21 -13.34 -4.86
CA ALA A 134 2.42 -13.84 -5.52
C ALA A 134 3.64 -13.94 -4.59
N VAL A 135 3.50 -13.46 -3.35
CA VAL A 135 4.56 -13.44 -2.33
C VAL A 135 4.16 -14.34 -1.18
N GLU A 136 5.13 -15.00 -0.54
CA GLU A 136 4.90 -15.77 0.67
C GLU A 136 4.46 -14.86 1.82
N LEU A 137 3.33 -15.20 2.44
CA LEU A 137 2.78 -14.49 3.60
C LEU A 137 3.16 -15.21 4.89
N ILE A 138 3.59 -14.46 5.90
CA ILE A 138 3.72 -14.95 7.26
C ILE A 138 2.35 -14.86 7.94
N PHE A 139 2.01 -15.88 8.71
CA PHE A 139 0.78 -15.94 9.47
C PHE A 139 1.06 -15.77 10.96
N GLN A 140 0.43 -14.79 11.59
CA GLN A 140 0.47 -14.69 13.04
C GLN A 140 -0.26 -15.91 13.64
N HIS A 141 0.43 -16.69 14.47
CA HIS A 141 -0.23 -17.68 15.33
C HIS A 141 -0.95 -16.87 16.42
N LEU A 142 -2.23 -16.57 16.24
CA LEU A 142 -3.06 -16.13 17.35
C LEU A 142 -3.20 -17.34 18.29
N PRO A 143 -2.85 -17.19 19.58
CA PRO A 143 -3.20 -18.23 20.55
C PRO A 143 -4.72 -18.38 20.49
N LYS A 144 -5.19 -19.61 20.34
CA LYS A 144 -6.62 -19.92 20.46
C LYS A 144 -7.09 -19.43 21.83
N ALA A 145 -8.04 -18.49 21.83
CA ALA A 145 -8.76 -18.07 23.03
C ALA A 145 -9.55 -19.25 23.59
#